data_c1c44d0ffa8537ab0a53df8a66d6e3e0
#
_entry.id   c1c44d0ffa8537ab0a53df8a66d6e3e0
#
_cell.length_a   1.000
_cell.length_b   1.000
_cell.length_c   1.000
_cell.angle_alpha   90.00
_cell.angle_beta   90.00
_cell.angle_gamma   90.00
#
_symmetry.space_group_name_H-M   'P 1'
#
loop_
_entity.id
_entity.type
_entity.pdbx_description
1 polymer ?
#
loop_
_entity_poly.entity_id
_entity_poly.type
_entity_poly.pdbx_seq_one_letter_code
_entity_poly.pdbx_strand_id
1 'polypeptide(L)'
;FRAQRIIDLLSAKPRHSIDSFAAIQNDVVSLGARALAHSMIKILAPDDTPDPVVGAFDNWDGDMSANQRLPLIYAAWSKALRARLVDDELGAHAAAFRGVPVRSMGPMLSRQSAWCDDINTAQPETCDTTVHASLIDALAELDAAHGNDRDTWRWGDGHIAAFAHPLLRFIGPVAEFVGPHISTGGGNHTINRGTYRSKGGGKFPHVHGPGLRAIFDMAHPGEA
;
A
#
# COMPACT_ATOMS: atom_id res chain seq x y z
N PHE A 1 -12.96 -2.63 3.90
CA PHE A 1 -12.35 -1.30 3.91
C PHE A 1 -12.94 -0.40 2.82
N ARG A 2 -12.86 -0.76 1.51
CA ARG A 2 -13.38 0.11 0.43
C ARG A 2 -14.87 0.38 0.55
N ALA A 3 -15.70 -0.64 0.79
CA ALA A 3 -17.13 -0.46 0.98
C ALA A 3 -17.44 0.48 2.15
N GLN A 4 -16.71 0.35 3.26
CA GLN A 4 -16.86 1.25 4.40
C GLN A 4 -16.52 2.69 4.02
N ARG A 5 -15.39 2.92 3.31
CA ARG A 5 -15.03 4.27 2.86
C ARG A 5 -16.09 4.90 1.95
N ILE A 6 -16.69 4.10 1.06
CA ILE A 6 -17.81 4.56 0.22
C ILE A 6 -19.02 4.97 1.09
N ILE A 7 -19.38 4.14 2.06
CA ILE A 7 -20.49 4.44 2.99
C ILE A 7 -20.19 5.72 3.76
N ASP A 8 -19.00 5.86 4.33
CA ASP A 8 -18.59 7.03 5.10
C ASP A 8 -18.71 8.32 4.27
N LEU A 9 -18.23 8.31 3.02
CA LEU A 9 -18.27 9.47 2.14
C LEU A 9 -19.70 9.79 1.66
N LEU A 10 -20.51 8.78 1.36
CA LEU A 10 -21.91 8.99 0.99
C LEU A 10 -22.74 9.49 2.17
N SER A 11 -22.45 9.03 3.38
CA SER A 11 -23.19 9.43 4.60
C SER A 11 -22.74 10.80 5.12
N ALA A 12 -21.61 11.34 4.67
CA ALA A 12 -21.09 12.63 5.12
C ALA A 12 -21.96 13.81 4.67
N LYS A 13 -22.83 13.62 3.68
CA LYS A 13 -23.73 14.65 3.14
C LYS A 13 -25.10 14.05 2.86
N PRO A 14 -26.19 14.80 3.12
CA PRO A 14 -27.56 14.33 2.84
C PRO A 14 -27.91 14.33 1.34
N ARG A 15 -27.17 15.09 0.53
CA ARG A 15 -27.32 15.18 -0.93
C ARG A 15 -25.97 15.28 -1.60
N HIS A 16 -25.85 14.67 -2.75
CA HIS A 16 -24.65 14.65 -3.57
C HIS A 16 -24.89 15.32 -4.92
N SER A 17 -23.86 15.96 -5.46
CA SER A 17 -23.78 16.50 -6.82
C SER A 17 -22.89 15.63 -7.69
N ILE A 18 -22.86 15.88 -9.00
CA ILE A 18 -21.91 15.28 -9.94
C ILE A 18 -20.47 15.43 -9.43
N ASP A 19 -20.08 16.64 -9.01
CA ASP A 19 -18.73 16.91 -8.50
C ASP A 19 -18.42 16.11 -7.23
N SER A 20 -19.40 15.97 -6.32
CA SER A 20 -19.18 15.17 -5.11
C SER A 20 -19.01 13.69 -5.42
N PHE A 21 -19.73 13.14 -6.40
CA PHE A 21 -19.52 11.77 -6.87
C PHE A 21 -18.18 11.61 -7.57
N ALA A 22 -17.76 12.59 -8.38
CA ALA A 22 -16.45 12.62 -9.01
C ALA A 22 -15.33 12.60 -7.94
N ALA A 23 -15.46 13.40 -6.89
CA ALA A 23 -14.53 13.42 -5.76
C ALA A 23 -14.48 12.05 -5.05
N ILE A 24 -15.65 11.41 -4.78
CA ILE A 24 -15.71 10.07 -4.19
C ILE A 24 -15.02 9.04 -5.08
N GLN A 25 -15.25 9.06 -6.39
CA GLN A 25 -14.61 8.15 -7.33
C GLN A 25 -13.08 8.34 -7.40
N ASN A 26 -12.59 9.53 -7.09
CA ASN A 26 -11.16 9.85 -7.07
C ASN A 26 -10.50 9.68 -5.70
N ASP A 27 -11.25 9.29 -4.67
CA ASP A 27 -10.72 9.10 -3.31
C ASP A 27 -9.64 8.02 -3.26
N VAL A 28 -8.49 8.38 -2.71
CA VAL A 28 -7.31 7.51 -2.57
C VAL A 28 -6.98 7.19 -1.11
N VAL A 29 -7.92 7.40 -0.19
CA VAL A 29 -7.72 7.04 1.22
C VAL A 29 -7.94 5.54 1.43
N SER A 30 -6.98 4.88 2.04
CA SER A 30 -6.99 3.46 2.37
C SER A 30 -7.21 3.23 3.86
N LEU A 31 -8.45 2.95 4.26
CA LEU A 31 -8.76 2.57 5.65
C LEU A 31 -8.00 1.30 6.09
N GLY A 32 -7.71 0.39 5.14
CA GLY A 32 -6.95 -0.82 5.43
C GLY A 32 -5.47 -0.55 5.71
N ALA A 33 -4.86 0.33 4.92
CA ALA A 33 -3.47 0.73 5.12
C ALA A 33 -3.31 1.47 6.46
N ARG A 34 -4.19 2.44 6.74
CA ARG A 34 -4.23 3.14 8.02
C ARG A 34 -4.35 2.18 9.20
N ALA A 35 -5.31 1.26 9.15
CA ALA A 35 -5.54 0.32 10.24
C ALA A 35 -4.34 -0.58 10.51
N LEU A 36 -3.67 -1.08 9.46
CA LEU A 36 -2.48 -1.91 9.63
C LEU A 36 -1.29 -1.07 10.14
N ALA A 37 -1.04 0.12 9.58
CA ALA A 37 0.02 1.00 10.05
C ALA A 37 -0.13 1.31 11.54
N HIS A 38 -1.34 1.70 11.98
CA HIS A 38 -1.62 1.94 13.41
C HIS A 38 -1.43 0.67 14.27
N SER A 39 -1.71 -0.53 13.72
CA SER A 39 -1.44 -1.77 14.46
C SER A 39 0.05 -2.03 14.60
N MET A 40 0.84 -1.71 13.57
CA MET A 40 2.29 -1.86 13.59
C MET A 40 2.95 -0.90 14.57
N ILE A 41 2.64 0.39 14.50
CA ILE A 41 3.22 1.40 15.40
C ILE A 41 2.82 1.18 16.87
N LYS A 42 1.61 0.68 17.12
CA LYS A 42 1.12 0.39 18.49
C LYS A 42 1.91 -0.73 19.18
N ILE A 43 2.51 -1.61 18.42
CA ILE A 43 3.28 -2.75 18.93
C ILE A 43 4.73 -2.34 19.22
N LEU A 44 5.26 -1.38 18.48
CA LEU A 44 6.60 -0.87 18.73
C LEU A 44 6.67 -0.23 20.12
N ALA A 45 7.62 -0.66 20.93
CA ALA A 45 7.87 -0.05 22.22
C ALA A 45 8.34 1.41 22.03
N PRO A 46 7.89 2.35 22.90
CA PRO A 46 8.26 3.77 22.76
C PRO A 46 9.78 4.02 22.77
N ASP A 47 10.52 3.19 23.50
CA ASP A 47 11.97 3.31 23.66
C ASP A 47 12.76 2.69 22.48
N ASP A 48 12.09 1.85 21.66
CA ASP A 48 12.69 1.14 20.53
C ASP A 48 12.39 1.79 19.17
N THR A 49 11.82 2.99 19.15
CA THR A 49 11.50 3.70 17.90
C THR A 49 12.67 4.57 17.43
N PRO A 50 13.64 3.99 16.70
CA PRO A 50 14.84 4.72 16.32
C PRO A 50 14.61 5.68 15.16
N ASP A 51 13.45 5.62 14.48
CA ASP A 51 13.22 6.37 13.25
C ASP A 51 12.04 7.36 13.38
N PRO A 52 12.30 8.66 13.11
CA PRO A 52 11.27 9.70 13.13
C PRO A 52 10.08 9.43 12.21
N VAL A 53 10.23 8.53 11.25
CA VAL A 53 9.17 8.17 10.31
C VAL A 53 8.00 7.47 11.01
N VAL A 54 8.26 6.77 12.12
CA VAL A 54 7.21 6.05 12.86
C VAL A 54 6.18 7.03 13.41
N GLY A 55 6.63 8.12 14.04
CA GLY A 55 5.73 9.16 14.58
C GLY A 55 4.87 9.83 13.52
N ALA A 56 5.32 9.86 12.25
CA ALA A 56 4.51 10.40 11.16
C ALA A 56 3.26 9.55 10.87
N PHE A 57 3.27 8.26 11.21
CA PHE A 57 2.11 7.39 11.04
C PHE A 57 1.03 7.56 12.11
N ASP A 58 1.32 8.18 13.25
CA ASP A 58 0.32 8.40 14.33
C ASP A 58 -0.90 9.15 13.82
N ASN A 59 -0.68 10.14 12.97
CA ASN A 59 -1.74 10.98 12.40
C ASN A 59 -2.02 10.67 10.93
N TRP A 60 -1.43 9.60 10.38
CA TRP A 60 -1.67 9.25 8.97
C TRP A 60 -3.10 8.75 8.77
N ASP A 61 -3.84 9.44 7.95
CA ASP A 61 -5.24 9.14 7.64
C ASP A 61 -5.42 8.00 6.61
N GLY A 62 -4.31 7.51 6.04
CA GLY A 62 -4.30 6.51 4.98
C GLY A 62 -4.35 7.11 3.57
N ASP A 63 -4.06 8.41 3.41
CA ASP A 63 -3.94 9.06 2.10
C ASP A 63 -2.81 8.41 1.30
N MET A 64 -3.18 7.85 0.14
CA MET A 64 -2.26 7.21 -0.81
C MET A 64 -2.06 8.06 -2.07
N SER A 65 -2.05 9.37 -1.94
CA SER A 65 -1.74 10.29 -3.04
C SER A 65 -0.31 10.11 -3.51
N ALA A 66 -0.08 10.28 -4.82
CA ALA A 66 1.21 10.06 -5.46
C ALA A 66 2.35 10.93 -4.89
N ASN A 67 2.04 12.14 -4.40
CA ASN A 67 2.99 13.08 -3.83
C ASN A 67 3.29 12.87 -2.34
N GLN A 68 2.64 11.90 -1.68
CA GLN A 68 2.86 11.58 -0.28
C GLN A 68 3.99 10.54 -0.12
N ARG A 69 4.78 10.65 0.97
CA ARG A 69 5.86 9.70 1.26
C ARG A 69 5.40 8.47 2.04
N LEU A 70 4.47 8.64 2.98
CA LEU A 70 4.05 7.57 3.89
C LEU A 70 3.48 6.34 3.17
N PRO A 71 2.73 6.45 2.05
CA PRO A 71 2.28 5.28 1.32
C PRO A 71 3.43 4.42 0.78
N LEU A 72 4.54 5.02 0.36
CA LEU A 72 5.71 4.28 -0.12
C LEU A 72 6.34 3.48 1.02
N ILE A 73 6.56 4.13 2.16
CA ILE A 73 7.09 3.50 3.36
C ILE A 73 6.15 2.40 3.86
N TYR A 74 4.85 2.67 3.94
CA TYR A 74 3.84 1.68 4.32
C TYR A 74 3.87 0.45 3.40
N ALA A 75 3.96 0.65 2.08
CA ALA A 75 3.97 -0.44 1.13
C ALA A 75 5.21 -1.34 1.29
N ALA A 76 6.38 -0.75 1.49
CA ALA A 76 7.62 -1.48 1.76
C ALA A 76 7.56 -2.19 3.12
N TRP A 77 7.13 -1.48 4.17
CA TRP A 77 7.06 -2.03 5.52
C TRP A 77 6.05 -3.17 5.63
N SER A 78 4.83 -3.00 5.10
CA SER A 78 3.82 -4.07 5.09
C SER A 78 4.25 -5.29 4.28
N LYS A 79 5.05 -5.09 3.22
CA LYS A 79 5.67 -6.19 2.45
C LYS A 79 6.70 -6.94 3.28
N ALA A 80 7.63 -6.21 3.92
CA ALA A 80 8.69 -6.80 4.74
C ALA A 80 8.09 -7.55 5.95
N LEU A 81 7.11 -6.91 6.63
CA LEU A 81 6.41 -7.55 7.74
C LEU A 81 5.70 -8.84 7.31
N ARG A 82 4.99 -8.81 6.17
CA ARG A 82 4.33 -10.01 5.66
C ARG A 82 5.30 -11.16 5.43
N ALA A 83 6.48 -10.88 4.87
CA ALA A 83 7.50 -11.90 4.66
C ALA A 83 7.94 -12.52 6.00
N ARG A 84 8.24 -11.69 6.99
CA ARG A 84 8.64 -12.14 8.33
C ARG A 84 7.55 -12.88 9.11
N LEU A 85 6.27 -12.71 8.76
CA LEU A 85 5.15 -13.37 9.43
C LEU A 85 4.81 -14.73 8.81
N VAL A 86 5.28 -15.07 7.60
CA VAL A 86 4.76 -16.27 6.94
C VAL A 86 5.78 -17.02 6.07
N ASP A 87 6.94 -16.43 5.74
CA ASP A 87 7.84 -17.07 4.78
C ASP A 87 8.56 -18.28 5.41
N ASP A 88 8.78 -18.26 6.71
CA ASP A 88 9.40 -19.35 7.46
C ASP A 88 8.45 -20.55 7.59
N GLU A 89 7.17 -20.36 7.91
CA GLU A 89 6.18 -21.44 7.97
C GLU A 89 5.86 -22.02 6.59
N LEU A 90 5.91 -21.18 5.57
CA LEU A 90 5.63 -21.62 4.20
C LEU A 90 6.85 -22.26 3.52
N GLY A 91 8.07 -21.94 3.95
CA GLY A 91 9.30 -22.48 3.39
C GLY A 91 9.33 -22.37 1.86
N ALA A 92 9.51 -23.49 1.17
CA ALA A 92 9.56 -23.53 -0.29
C ALA A 92 8.26 -23.02 -0.99
N HIS A 93 7.15 -22.95 -0.28
CA HIS A 93 5.87 -22.46 -0.81
C HIS A 93 5.68 -20.94 -0.68
N ALA A 94 6.53 -20.23 0.06
CA ALA A 94 6.44 -18.80 0.28
C ALA A 94 6.39 -18.00 -1.04
N ALA A 95 7.20 -18.39 -2.04
CA ALA A 95 7.23 -17.74 -3.35
C ALA A 95 5.91 -17.87 -4.13
N ALA A 96 5.14 -18.92 -3.91
CA ALA A 96 3.84 -19.14 -4.52
C ALA A 96 2.71 -18.46 -3.75
N PHE A 97 2.89 -18.22 -2.47
CA PHE A 97 1.91 -17.60 -1.59
C PHE A 97 1.91 -16.07 -1.75
N ARG A 98 0.88 -15.55 -2.39
CA ARG A 98 0.88 -14.14 -2.83
C ARG A 98 0.14 -13.17 -1.93
N GLY A 99 -0.24 -13.57 -0.73
CA GLY A 99 -0.78 -12.53 0.13
C GLY A 99 -1.55 -12.93 1.37
N VAL A 100 -1.01 -12.59 2.50
CA VAL A 100 -1.82 -12.38 3.70
C VAL A 100 -2.66 -11.12 3.48
N PRO A 101 -4.00 -11.22 3.59
CA PRO A 101 -4.85 -10.02 3.52
C PRO A 101 -4.49 -9.05 4.64
N VAL A 102 -4.44 -7.75 4.34
CA VAL A 102 -4.17 -6.69 5.34
C VAL A 102 -5.02 -6.83 6.61
N ARG A 103 -6.28 -7.24 6.46
CA ARG A 103 -7.19 -7.49 7.59
C ARG A 103 -6.76 -8.64 8.52
N SER A 104 -5.91 -9.54 8.05
CA SER A 104 -5.42 -10.68 8.84
C SER A 104 -4.13 -10.36 9.58
N MET A 105 -3.29 -9.46 9.04
CA MET A 105 -2.00 -9.12 9.65
C MET A 105 -2.16 -8.46 11.03
N GLY A 106 -3.11 -7.54 11.21
CA GLY A 106 -3.37 -6.95 12.52
C GLY A 106 -3.72 -7.98 13.62
N PRO A 107 -4.67 -8.91 13.39
CA PRO A 107 -4.89 -10.04 14.29
C PRO A 107 -3.69 -10.96 14.52
N MET A 108 -2.86 -11.22 13.52
CA MET A 108 -1.61 -11.99 13.70
C MET A 108 -0.68 -11.30 14.70
N LEU A 109 -0.54 -9.99 14.60
CA LEU A 109 0.28 -9.21 15.52
C LEU A 109 -0.28 -9.13 16.95
N SER A 110 -1.60 -9.22 17.16
CA SER A 110 -2.22 -8.94 18.47
C SER A 110 -2.84 -10.14 19.17
N ARG A 111 -3.27 -11.17 18.43
CA ARG A 111 -3.99 -12.34 18.97
C ARG A 111 -3.34 -13.67 18.62
N GLN A 112 -2.48 -13.69 17.64
CA GLN A 112 -1.84 -14.89 17.09
C GLN A 112 -0.33 -14.62 17.00
N SER A 113 0.26 -14.16 18.09
CA SER A 113 1.66 -13.69 18.15
C SER A 113 2.69 -14.79 17.83
N ALA A 114 2.30 -16.05 17.82
CA ALA A 114 3.15 -17.15 17.35
C ALA A 114 3.63 -16.96 15.91
N TRP A 115 2.89 -16.22 15.06
CA TRP A 115 3.32 -15.86 13.71
C TRP A 115 4.46 -14.84 13.66
N CYS A 116 4.85 -14.28 14.79
CA CYS A 116 5.98 -13.34 14.87
C CYS A 116 7.32 -14.05 15.14
N ASP A 117 7.27 -15.30 15.51
CA ASP A 117 8.41 -16.15 15.80
C ASP A 117 8.91 -16.81 14.50
N ASP A 118 10.19 -16.67 14.17
CA ASP A 118 10.79 -17.37 13.03
C ASP A 118 11.16 -18.79 13.48
N ILE A 119 10.43 -19.78 13.00
CA ILE A 119 10.63 -21.20 13.37
C ILE A 119 12.01 -21.76 13.01
N ASN A 120 12.81 -21.05 12.23
CA ASN A 120 14.16 -21.45 11.86
C ASN A 120 15.23 -20.89 12.81
N THR A 121 14.88 -20.02 13.76
CA THR A 121 15.82 -19.48 14.74
C THR A 121 15.76 -20.24 16.07
N ALA A 122 16.81 -20.14 16.87
CA ALA A 122 16.87 -20.79 18.18
C ALA A 122 16.25 -19.95 19.31
N GLN A 123 16.09 -18.66 19.09
CA GLN A 123 15.55 -17.70 20.06
C GLN A 123 14.19 -17.24 19.58
N PRO A 124 13.15 -17.36 20.42
CA PRO A 124 11.83 -16.89 20.07
C PRO A 124 11.82 -15.38 19.84
N GLU A 125 11.26 -14.95 18.72
CA GLU A 125 11.03 -13.55 18.43
C GLU A 125 9.66 -13.11 18.94
N THR A 126 9.58 -11.84 19.30
CA THR A 126 8.32 -11.19 19.69
C THR A 126 7.79 -10.31 18.57
N CYS A 127 6.50 -9.97 18.59
CA CYS A 127 5.91 -9.15 17.52
C CYS A 127 6.52 -7.75 17.43
N ASP A 128 7.00 -7.16 18.53
CA ASP A 128 7.68 -5.87 18.51
C ASP A 128 9.03 -5.98 17.79
N THR A 129 9.84 -7.00 18.10
CA THR A 129 11.13 -7.24 17.42
C THR A 129 10.92 -7.53 15.93
N THR A 130 9.91 -8.32 15.56
CA THR A 130 9.60 -8.64 14.16
C THR A 130 9.09 -7.43 13.39
N VAL A 131 8.21 -6.62 13.98
CA VAL A 131 7.73 -5.37 13.39
C VAL A 131 8.87 -4.37 13.22
N HIS A 132 9.75 -4.22 14.23
CA HIS A 132 10.91 -3.35 14.18
C HIS A 132 11.90 -3.78 13.08
N ALA A 133 12.26 -5.06 13.06
CA ALA A 133 13.15 -5.59 12.03
C ALA A 133 12.59 -5.41 10.61
N SER A 134 11.26 -5.59 10.44
CA SER A 134 10.61 -5.36 9.15
C SER A 134 10.64 -3.89 8.71
N LEU A 135 10.63 -2.94 9.65
CA LEU A 135 10.81 -1.52 9.35
C LEU A 135 12.22 -1.23 8.85
N ILE A 136 13.23 -1.76 9.54
CA ILE A 136 14.62 -1.60 9.13
C ILE A 136 14.84 -2.13 7.71
N ASP A 137 14.35 -3.33 7.41
CA ASP A 137 14.43 -3.91 6.07
C ASP A 137 13.76 -3.04 5.01
N ALA A 138 12.56 -2.53 5.32
CA ALA A 138 11.81 -1.66 4.42
C ALA A 138 12.54 -0.34 4.13
N LEU A 139 13.08 0.29 5.17
CA LEU A 139 13.80 1.55 5.03
C LEU A 139 15.11 1.35 4.26
N ALA A 140 15.85 0.26 4.53
CA ALA A 140 17.07 -0.07 3.79
C ALA A 140 16.76 -0.33 2.29
N GLU A 141 15.67 -1.02 1.97
CA GLU A 141 15.23 -1.22 0.58
C GLU A 141 14.92 0.10 -0.11
N LEU A 142 14.24 1.02 0.58
CA LEU A 142 13.86 2.31 0.04
C LEU A 142 15.07 3.27 -0.07
N ASP A 143 15.96 3.29 0.92
CA ASP A 143 17.22 4.06 0.88
C ASP A 143 18.05 3.66 -0.35
N ALA A 144 18.15 2.36 -0.61
CA ALA A 144 18.87 1.85 -1.78
C ALA A 144 18.19 2.19 -3.12
N ALA A 145 16.87 2.30 -3.15
CA ALA A 145 16.10 2.54 -4.36
C ALA A 145 15.91 4.02 -4.69
N HIS A 146 15.71 4.85 -3.67
CA HIS A 146 15.29 6.26 -3.80
C HIS A 146 16.27 7.25 -3.17
N GLY A 147 17.38 6.76 -2.57
CA GLY A 147 18.36 7.60 -1.90
C GLY A 147 18.01 7.89 -0.44
N ASN A 148 19.00 8.38 0.33
CA ASN A 148 18.92 8.49 1.79
C ASN A 148 18.14 9.75 2.27
N ASP A 149 17.80 10.67 1.38
CA ASP A 149 16.94 11.82 1.72
C ASP A 149 15.47 11.40 1.66
N ARG A 150 14.99 10.87 2.79
CA ARG A 150 13.64 10.32 2.94
C ARG A 150 12.53 11.35 2.83
N ASP A 151 12.84 12.64 2.94
CA ASP A 151 11.86 13.71 2.74
C ASP A 151 11.53 13.94 1.26
N THR A 152 12.39 13.46 0.37
CA THR A 152 12.17 13.51 -1.08
C THR A 152 11.32 12.35 -1.61
N TRP A 153 11.14 11.28 -0.85
CA TRP A 153 10.39 10.10 -1.30
C TRP A 153 8.93 10.41 -1.59
N ARG A 154 8.42 9.84 -2.66
CA ARG A 154 7.02 9.99 -3.06
C ARG A 154 6.46 8.62 -3.46
N TRP A 155 5.20 8.39 -3.11
CA TRP A 155 4.49 7.17 -3.53
C TRP A 155 4.56 6.96 -5.03
N GLY A 156 4.36 8.04 -5.80
CA GLY A 156 4.40 8.01 -7.26
C GLY A 156 5.74 7.64 -7.87
N ASP A 157 6.85 7.67 -7.12
CA ASP A 157 8.16 7.24 -7.61
C ASP A 157 8.24 5.71 -7.69
N GLY A 158 7.59 5.02 -6.76
CA GLY A 158 7.48 3.55 -6.75
C GLY A 158 6.21 3.02 -7.42
N HIS A 159 5.14 3.83 -7.47
CA HIS A 159 3.80 3.43 -7.92
C HIS A 159 3.46 4.00 -9.30
N ILE A 160 4.06 3.41 -10.31
CA ILE A 160 3.95 3.87 -11.71
C ILE A 160 3.01 2.94 -12.47
N ALA A 161 2.05 3.53 -13.19
CA ALA A 161 1.26 2.85 -14.20
C ALA A 161 2.00 2.91 -15.54
N ALA A 162 2.43 1.75 -16.03
CA ALA A 162 3.10 1.63 -17.32
C ALA A 162 2.11 1.10 -18.36
N PHE A 163 1.87 1.87 -19.41
CA PHE A 163 1.00 1.51 -20.52
C PHE A 163 1.84 0.98 -21.68
N ALA A 164 2.05 -0.33 -21.70
CA ALA A 164 2.85 -0.97 -22.74
C ALA A 164 2.14 -0.93 -24.10
N HIS A 165 2.87 -0.56 -25.16
CA HIS A 165 2.34 -0.59 -26.52
C HIS A 165 1.96 -2.03 -26.93
N PRO A 166 0.79 -2.28 -27.51
CA PRO A 166 0.30 -3.63 -27.78
C PRO A 166 1.25 -4.51 -28.60
N LEU A 167 1.95 -3.92 -29.58
CA LEU A 167 2.88 -4.63 -30.46
C LEU A 167 4.33 -4.44 -30.03
N LEU A 168 4.76 -3.18 -29.80
CA LEU A 168 6.18 -2.86 -29.58
C LEU A 168 6.72 -3.36 -28.23
N ARG A 169 5.86 -3.72 -27.27
CA ARG A 169 6.26 -4.33 -25.99
C ARG A 169 7.03 -5.64 -26.14
N PHE A 170 6.94 -6.29 -27.31
CA PHE A 170 7.65 -7.54 -27.59
C PHE A 170 9.05 -7.31 -28.19
N ILE A 171 9.41 -6.07 -28.50
CA ILE A 171 10.71 -5.70 -29.08
C ILE A 171 11.56 -5.11 -27.95
N GLY A 172 12.37 -5.95 -27.29
CA GLY A 172 13.19 -5.66 -26.10
C GLY A 172 13.54 -4.19 -25.85
N PRO A 173 14.55 -3.59 -26.50
CA PRO A 173 14.97 -2.22 -26.19
C PRO A 173 13.90 -1.16 -26.47
N VAL A 174 12.98 -1.42 -27.40
CA VAL A 174 11.91 -0.48 -27.78
C VAL A 174 10.81 -0.46 -26.73
N ALA A 175 10.54 -1.58 -26.07
CA ALA A 175 9.48 -1.72 -25.09
C ALA A 175 9.58 -0.73 -23.92
N GLU A 176 10.79 -0.36 -23.53
CA GLU A 176 11.04 0.58 -22.42
C GLU A 176 10.75 2.04 -22.80
N PHE A 177 10.84 2.37 -24.07
CA PHE A 177 10.64 3.75 -24.60
C PHE A 177 9.24 3.99 -25.13
N VAL A 178 8.43 2.95 -25.29
CA VAL A 178 7.13 3.06 -25.96
C VAL A 178 6.00 2.88 -24.97
N GLY A 179 5.30 3.94 -24.72
CA GLY A 179 4.15 3.99 -23.83
C GLY A 179 4.37 4.91 -22.65
N PRO A 180 3.32 5.57 -22.17
CA PRO A 180 3.42 6.48 -21.05
C PRO A 180 3.65 5.72 -19.74
N HIS A 181 4.49 6.31 -18.90
CA HIS A 181 4.71 5.93 -17.51
C HIS A 181 4.19 7.04 -16.63
N ILE A 182 3.15 6.77 -15.86
CA ILE A 182 2.42 7.79 -15.11
C ILE A 182 2.51 7.48 -13.62
N SER A 183 3.05 8.41 -12.84
CA SER A 183 2.97 8.37 -11.38
C SER A 183 1.52 8.44 -10.93
N THR A 184 1.08 7.50 -10.12
CA THR A 184 -0.32 7.39 -9.72
C THR A 184 -0.47 7.28 -8.21
N GLY A 185 -1.59 7.78 -7.71
CA GLY A 185 -2.05 7.54 -6.35
C GLY A 185 -2.89 6.27 -6.24
N GLY A 186 -3.43 6.06 -5.04
CA GLY A 186 -4.27 4.92 -4.71
C GLY A 186 -3.50 3.67 -4.30
N GLY A 187 -4.25 2.64 -3.98
CA GLY A 187 -3.71 1.38 -3.50
C GLY A 187 -4.71 0.24 -3.63
N ASN A 188 -4.40 -0.90 -3.02
CA ASN A 188 -5.22 -2.11 -3.12
C ASN A 188 -6.65 -1.95 -2.55
N HIS A 189 -6.83 -1.04 -1.62
CA HIS A 189 -8.08 -0.89 -0.84
C HIS A 189 -8.73 0.50 -0.98
N THR A 190 -8.23 1.38 -1.84
CA THR A 190 -8.81 2.71 -2.12
C THR A 190 -10.01 2.63 -3.07
N ILE A 191 -10.88 3.62 -3.08
CA ILE A 191 -12.00 3.72 -4.03
C ILE A 191 -11.43 3.90 -5.44
N ASN A 192 -10.60 4.93 -5.64
CA ASN A 192 -9.76 5.03 -6.81
C ASN A 192 -8.66 3.97 -6.71
N ARG A 193 -8.96 2.79 -7.20
CA ARG A 193 -8.10 1.62 -7.02
C ARG A 193 -6.81 1.75 -7.83
N GLY A 194 -5.68 1.76 -7.13
CA GLY A 194 -4.35 1.61 -7.70
C GLY A 194 -3.73 0.30 -7.21
N THR A 195 -4.17 -0.83 -7.74
CA THR A 195 -3.63 -2.12 -7.30
C THR A 195 -2.17 -2.24 -7.69
N TYR A 196 -1.34 -2.55 -6.72
CA TYR A 196 0.08 -2.75 -6.94
C TYR A 196 0.54 -4.16 -6.56
N ARG A 197 1.67 -4.55 -7.13
CA ARG A 197 2.43 -5.73 -6.74
C ARG A 197 3.85 -5.27 -6.43
N SER A 198 4.41 -5.76 -5.33
CA SER A 198 5.83 -5.51 -5.07
C SER A 198 6.69 -6.32 -6.04
N LYS A 199 7.67 -5.66 -6.65
CA LYS A 199 8.71 -6.30 -7.47
C LYS A 199 10.08 -6.28 -6.78
N GLY A 200 10.14 -5.80 -5.53
CA GLY A 200 11.40 -5.50 -4.85
C GLY A 200 12.03 -4.19 -5.33
N GLY A 201 13.11 -3.77 -4.66
CA GLY A 201 13.83 -2.54 -5.00
C GLY A 201 12.95 -1.30 -4.94
N GLY A 202 12.08 -1.17 -3.94
CA GLY A 202 11.22 -0.01 -3.76
C GLY A 202 10.16 0.20 -4.85
N LYS A 203 9.91 -0.81 -5.71
CA LYS A 203 8.99 -0.72 -6.84
C LYS A 203 7.66 -1.43 -6.57
N PHE A 204 6.59 -0.68 -6.71
CA PHE A 204 5.20 -1.10 -6.50
C PHE A 204 4.32 -0.77 -7.71
N PRO A 205 4.63 -1.29 -8.91
CA PRO A 205 3.96 -0.91 -10.14
C PRO A 205 2.44 -1.04 -10.03
N HIS A 206 1.74 -0.03 -10.55
CA HIS A 206 0.29 -0.02 -10.66
C HIS A 206 -0.12 -1.00 -11.77
N VAL A 207 -0.72 -2.12 -11.38
CA VAL A 207 -1.03 -3.22 -12.31
C VAL A 207 -2.51 -3.33 -12.64
N HIS A 208 -3.39 -2.66 -11.89
CA HIS A 208 -4.83 -2.68 -12.14
C HIS A 208 -5.53 -1.48 -11.52
N GLY A 209 -6.28 -0.76 -12.33
CA GLY A 209 -7.12 0.38 -11.93
C GLY A 209 -8.62 0.14 -12.15
N PRO A 210 -9.48 1.14 -11.92
CA PRO A 210 -10.90 1.08 -12.25
C PRO A 210 -11.12 0.95 -13.75
N GLY A 211 -11.93 -0.02 -14.18
CA GLY A 211 -12.21 -0.25 -15.60
C GLY A 211 -13.20 0.76 -16.19
N LEU A 212 -14.21 1.17 -15.41
CA LEU A 212 -15.21 2.14 -15.82
C LEU A 212 -15.44 3.14 -14.70
N ARG A 213 -15.51 4.41 -15.06
CA ARG A 213 -16.01 5.49 -14.20
C ARG A 213 -17.06 6.26 -14.97
N ALA A 214 -18.28 6.24 -14.45
CA ALA A 214 -19.39 6.98 -15.01
C ALA A 214 -20.21 7.60 -13.87
N ILE A 215 -20.78 8.77 -14.11
CA ILE A 215 -21.72 9.43 -13.22
C ILE A 215 -22.93 9.77 -14.09
N PHE A 216 -24.10 9.29 -13.67
CA PHE A 216 -25.35 9.57 -14.35
C PHE A 216 -26.15 10.57 -13.53
N ASP A 217 -26.42 11.74 -14.11
CA ASP A 217 -27.31 12.72 -13.48
C ASP A 217 -28.76 12.32 -13.72
N MET A 218 -29.37 11.72 -12.69
CA MET A 218 -30.75 11.28 -12.75
C MET A 218 -31.77 12.44 -12.76
N ALA A 219 -31.34 13.68 -12.47
CA ALA A 219 -32.20 14.87 -12.63
C ALA A 219 -32.28 15.29 -14.11
N HIS A 220 -31.25 14.95 -14.92
CA HIS A 220 -31.20 15.30 -16.34
C HIS A 220 -30.79 14.08 -17.18
N PRO A 221 -31.58 13.01 -17.23
CA PRO A 221 -31.21 11.74 -17.82
C PRO A 221 -31.00 11.76 -19.36
N GLY A 222 -31.38 12.85 -20.00
CA GLY A 222 -31.20 13.04 -21.44
C GLY A 222 -30.01 13.89 -21.86
N GLU A 223 -29.21 14.40 -20.91
CA GLU A 223 -28.05 15.26 -21.14
C GLU A 223 -26.72 14.49 -20.90
N ALA A 224 -26.56 13.32 -21.51
CA ALA A 224 -25.35 12.50 -21.36
C ALA A 224 -24.37 12.77 -22.51
#